data_33bdb45f05cadf3a39a2d2dc552343e2
#
_entry.id   33bdb45f05cadf3a39a2d2dc552343e2
#
_cell.length_a   1.000
_cell.length_b   1.000
_cell.length_c   1.000
_cell.angle_alpha   90.00
_cell.angle_beta   90.00
_cell.angle_gamma   90.00
#
_symmetry.space_group_name_H-M   'P 1'
#
loop_
_entity.id
_entity.type
_entity.pdbx_description
1 polymer ?
#
loop_
_entity_poly.entity_id
_entity_poly.type
_entity_poly.pdbx_seq_one_letter_code
_entity_poly.pdbx_strand_id
1 'polypeptide(L)'
;QADNPVQMLGVRFEQASQRDDDELRGMLRELRERGYINVQWADNVPYYLTLTNSARTYREQLAEYEAQKTAHFSQKKKVSPIIFISHRSTDKAIADMLLDFFSGTGIPRETVFCSSLPGNDINEKISGEVKTALKKSVVNIAILSTDYYQSAYCLNEAGILWYQDDVPVIPIALPEINSSNMYGFLSNEYKLRRLDSDTDIPYIYDVVSEAVSAPRTKVGIITHESAKLKGRYADFLKTRESQTFEPSVMLSSDRLEITTDDERIVLY
;
A
#
# COMPACT_ATOMS: atom_id res chain seq x y z
N GLN A 1 7.25 -38.36 20.88
CA GLN A 1 6.20 -38.46 21.91
C GLN A 1 5.39 -37.16 21.81
N ALA A 2 4.15 -37.26 21.36
CA ALA A 2 3.26 -36.11 21.34
C ALA A 2 2.83 -35.89 22.79
N ASP A 3 3.16 -34.72 23.34
CA ASP A 3 2.75 -34.33 24.66
C ASP A 3 1.22 -34.38 24.76
N ASN A 4 0.71 -34.94 25.86
CA ASN A 4 -0.72 -35.12 26.07
C ASN A 4 -1.40 -33.73 26.14
N PRO A 5 -2.28 -33.36 25.18
CA PRO A 5 -2.87 -32.02 25.11
C PRO A 5 -3.65 -31.65 26.37
N VAL A 6 -4.16 -32.60 27.12
CA VAL A 6 -4.86 -32.40 28.40
C VAL A 6 -3.87 -31.92 29.48
N GLN A 7 -2.67 -32.51 29.50
CA GLN A 7 -1.63 -32.14 30.47
C GLN A 7 -1.10 -30.74 30.20
N MET A 8 -0.94 -30.36 28.94
CA MET A 8 -0.55 -29.00 28.54
C MET A 8 -1.61 -27.96 28.91
N LEU A 9 -2.89 -28.30 28.75
CA LEU A 9 -4.01 -27.42 29.16
C LEU A 9 -4.07 -27.27 30.68
N GLY A 10 -3.89 -28.35 31.46
CA GLY A 10 -3.84 -28.31 32.92
C GLY A 10 -2.80 -27.33 33.44
N VAL A 11 -1.58 -27.41 32.92
CA VAL A 11 -0.49 -26.47 33.29
C VAL A 11 -0.85 -25.02 32.91
N ARG A 12 -1.52 -24.81 31.81
CA ARG A 12 -1.94 -23.47 31.37
C ARG A 12 -3.02 -22.88 32.29
N PHE A 13 -3.96 -23.69 32.74
CA PHE A 13 -4.99 -23.24 33.70
C PHE A 13 -4.41 -22.93 35.09
N GLU A 14 -3.40 -23.68 35.54
CA GLU A 14 -2.73 -23.43 36.82
C GLU A 14 -1.88 -22.14 36.80
N GLN A 15 -1.42 -21.71 35.64
CA GLN A 15 -0.56 -20.54 35.48
C GLN A 15 -1.27 -19.29 34.92
N ALA A 16 -2.53 -19.42 34.49
CA ALA A 16 -3.29 -18.34 33.86
C ALA A 16 -3.76 -17.31 34.89
N SER A 17 -3.78 -16.04 34.49
CA SER A 17 -4.53 -15.02 35.20
C SER A 17 -6.04 -15.31 35.10
N GLN A 18 -6.86 -14.78 36.00
CA GLN A 18 -8.31 -15.01 36.00
C GLN A 18 -8.97 -14.62 34.68
N ARG A 19 -8.46 -13.59 34.02
CA ARG A 19 -8.92 -13.13 32.67
C ARG A 19 -8.57 -14.12 31.57
N ASP A 20 -7.34 -14.63 31.58
CA ASP A 20 -6.87 -15.60 30.58
C ASP A 20 -7.57 -16.94 30.75
N ASP A 21 -7.89 -17.32 31.98
CA ASP A 21 -8.66 -18.50 32.32
C ASP A 21 -10.07 -18.46 31.76
N ASP A 22 -10.78 -17.34 31.94
CA ASP A 22 -12.14 -17.11 31.42
C ASP A 22 -12.15 -17.11 29.88
N GLU A 23 -11.15 -16.51 29.25
CA GLU A 23 -11.00 -16.50 27.80
C GLU A 23 -10.75 -17.92 27.25
N LEU A 24 -9.85 -18.67 27.88
CA LEU A 24 -9.54 -20.04 27.47
C LEU A 24 -10.77 -20.97 27.59
N ARG A 25 -11.56 -20.81 28.67
CA ARG A 25 -12.82 -21.54 28.86
C ARG A 25 -13.85 -21.16 27.79
N GLY A 26 -13.93 -19.88 27.46
CA GLY A 26 -14.80 -19.37 26.40
C GLY A 26 -14.44 -20.02 25.04
N MET A 27 -13.17 -20.03 24.68
CA MET A 27 -12.68 -20.66 23.46
C MET A 27 -13.00 -22.16 23.40
N LEU A 28 -12.80 -22.91 24.49
CA LEU A 28 -13.09 -24.33 24.53
C LEU A 28 -14.59 -24.62 24.39
N ARG A 29 -15.46 -23.78 25.00
CA ARG A 29 -16.91 -23.90 24.84
C ARG A 29 -17.34 -23.63 23.40
N GLU A 30 -16.82 -22.57 22.78
CA GLU A 30 -17.09 -22.26 21.39
C GLU A 30 -16.66 -23.36 20.43
N LEU A 31 -15.45 -23.91 20.59
CA LEU A 31 -14.97 -25.04 19.78
C LEU A 31 -15.83 -26.30 19.94
N ARG A 32 -16.36 -26.54 21.16
CA ARG A 32 -17.30 -27.63 21.40
C ARG A 32 -18.64 -27.38 20.73
N GLU A 33 -19.20 -26.18 20.84
CA GLU A 33 -20.47 -25.80 20.20
C GLU A 33 -20.39 -25.89 18.69
N ARG A 34 -19.25 -25.53 18.11
CA ARG A 34 -18.96 -25.70 16.68
C ARG A 34 -18.70 -27.15 16.27
N GLY A 35 -18.67 -28.08 17.23
CA GLY A 35 -18.48 -29.52 16.97
C GLY A 35 -17.05 -29.91 16.60
N TYR A 36 -16.05 -29.08 16.90
CA TYR A 36 -14.65 -29.39 16.60
C TYR A 36 -13.95 -30.20 17.68
N ILE A 37 -14.40 -30.08 18.93
CA ILE A 37 -13.83 -30.83 20.07
C ILE A 37 -14.93 -31.50 20.91
N ASN A 38 -14.57 -32.61 21.54
CA ASN A 38 -15.29 -33.12 22.68
C ASN A 38 -14.50 -32.75 23.94
N VAL A 39 -15.15 -32.11 24.91
CA VAL A 39 -14.53 -31.72 26.17
C VAL A 39 -15.43 -32.13 27.33
N GLN A 40 -14.84 -32.75 28.35
CA GLN A 40 -15.49 -33.07 29.59
C GLN A 40 -14.88 -32.23 30.72
N TRP A 41 -15.72 -31.73 31.60
CA TRP A 41 -15.36 -30.80 32.66
C TRP A 41 -15.62 -31.45 34.04
N ALA A 42 -14.67 -31.26 34.95
CA ALA A 42 -14.87 -31.53 36.38
C ALA A 42 -14.42 -30.28 37.14
N ASP A 43 -15.26 -29.82 38.06
CA ASP A 43 -15.02 -28.60 38.84
C ASP A 43 -14.60 -27.39 38.00
N ASN A 44 -15.26 -27.28 36.85
CA ASN A 44 -14.98 -26.23 35.85
C ASN A 44 -13.57 -26.30 35.21
N VAL A 45 -12.86 -27.41 35.37
CA VAL A 45 -11.56 -27.69 34.72
C VAL A 45 -11.74 -28.77 33.65
N PRO A 46 -11.21 -28.60 32.44
CA PRO A 46 -11.30 -29.62 31.40
C PRO A 46 -10.34 -30.74 31.73
N TYR A 47 -10.88 -31.97 31.92
CA TYR A 47 -10.08 -33.14 32.22
C TYR A 47 -9.95 -34.14 31.05
N TYR A 48 -10.82 -33.99 30.05
CA TYR A 48 -10.76 -34.81 28.85
C TYR A 48 -11.08 -33.98 27.63
N LEU A 49 -10.21 -34.07 26.61
CA LEU A 49 -10.35 -33.31 25.38
C LEU A 49 -9.93 -34.17 24.19
N THR A 50 -10.80 -34.28 23.18
CA THR A 50 -10.50 -34.96 21.92
C THR A 50 -10.96 -34.15 20.73
N LEU A 51 -10.24 -34.24 19.64
CA LEU A 51 -10.66 -33.65 18.36
C LEU A 51 -11.73 -34.56 17.73
N THR A 52 -12.79 -33.96 17.22
CA THR A 52 -13.79 -34.63 16.40
C THR A 52 -13.26 -34.89 14.97
N ASN A 53 -13.98 -35.67 14.20
CA ASN A 53 -13.66 -35.85 12.79
C ASN A 53 -13.79 -34.55 12.03
N SER A 54 -14.77 -33.68 12.38
CA SER A 54 -14.94 -32.36 11.78
C SER A 54 -13.71 -31.47 11.98
N ALA A 55 -13.07 -31.51 13.15
CA ALA A 55 -11.84 -30.77 13.39
C ALA A 55 -10.65 -31.31 12.61
N ARG A 56 -10.57 -32.64 12.45
CA ARG A 56 -9.51 -33.26 11.64
C ARG A 56 -9.66 -32.90 10.18
N THR A 57 -10.86 -33.04 9.64
CA THR A 57 -11.16 -32.64 8.25
C THR A 57 -10.94 -31.16 8.02
N TYR A 58 -11.33 -30.28 8.95
CA TYR A 58 -11.06 -28.86 8.87
C TYR A 58 -9.57 -28.54 8.82
N ARG A 59 -8.78 -29.22 9.65
CA ARG A 59 -7.32 -29.07 9.66
C ARG A 59 -6.67 -29.53 8.33
N GLU A 60 -7.15 -30.62 7.78
CA GLU A 60 -6.72 -31.12 6.47
C GLU A 60 -7.10 -30.16 5.36
N GLN A 61 -8.34 -29.67 5.34
CA GLN A 61 -8.81 -28.66 4.38
C GLN A 61 -8.05 -27.34 4.51
N LEU A 62 -7.73 -26.91 5.73
CA LEU A 62 -6.92 -25.71 5.96
C LEU A 62 -5.49 -25.91 5.44
N ALA A 63 -4.89 -27.07 5.70
CA ALA A 63 -3.56 -27.40 5.21
C ALA A 63 -3.53 -27.51 3.67
N GLU A 64 -4.56 -28.09 3.05
CA GLU A 64 -4.72 -28.12 1.59
C GLU A 64 -4.93 -26.71 1.02
N TYR A 65 -5.75 -25.89 1.65
CA TYR A 65 -5.96 -24.50 1.24
C TYR A 65 -4.68 -23.66 1.34
N GLU A 66 -3.92 -23.82 2.43
CA GLU A 66 -2.62 -23.16 2.60
C GLU A 66 -1.59 -23.70 1.61
N ALA A 67 -1.57 -24.99 1.34
CA ALA A 67 -0.72 -25.62 0.33
C ALA A 67 -1.10 -25.16 -1.08
N GLN A 68 -2.40 -25.08 -1.41
CA GLN A 68 -2.89 -24.54 -2.68
C GLN A 68 -2.58 -23.06 -2.82
N LYS A 69 -2.77 -22.26 -1.76
CA LYS A 69 -2.40 -20.86 -1.72
C LYS A 69 -0.89 -20.68 -1.92
N THR A 70 -0.08 -21.50 -1.26
CA THR A 70 1.39 -21.49 -1.42
C THR A 70 1.81 -22.01 -2.79
N ALA A 71 1.19 -23.04 -3.33
CA ALA A 71 1.44 -23.57 -4.67
C ALA A 71 0.98 -22.60 -5.76
N HIS A 72 -0.18 -21.94 -5.59
CA HIS A 72 -0.66 -20.92 -6.50
C HIS A 72 0.23 -19.66 -6.47
N PHE A 73 0.75 -19.32 -5.30
CA PHE A 73 1.80 -18.30 -5.13
C PHE A 73 3.13 -18.75 -5.76
N SER A 74 3.49 -20.02 -5.67
CA SER A 74 4.74 -20.56 -6.21
C SER A 74 4.70 -20.73 -7.73
N GLN A 75 3.54 -21.10 -8.32
CA GLN A 75 3.36 -21.15 -9.77
C GLN A 75 3.28 -19.76 -10.43
N LYS A 76 2.89 -18.70 -9.66
CA LYS A 76 2.89 -17.31 -10.16
C LYS A 76 4.22 -16.57 -9.94
N LYS A 77 5.27 -17.16 -9.40
CA LYS A 77 6.52 -16.47 -9.08
C LYS A 77 7.75 -17.06 -9.78
N LYS A 78 7.94 -16.72 -11.04
CA LYS A 78 9.09 -15.83 -11.35
C LYS A 78 8.82 -14.58 -10.53
N VAL A 79 9.66 -14.29 -9.52
CA VAL A 79 9.59 -13.04 -8.76
C VAL A 79 9.81 -11.93 -9.77
N SER A 80 8.72 -11.37 -10.30
CA SER A 80 8.82 -10.20 -11.15
C SER A 80 9.30 -9.06 -10.26
N PRO A 81 10.35 -8.36 -10.66
CA PRO A 81 10.81 -7.19 -9.94
C PRO A 81 9.65 -6.19 -9.83
N ILE A 82 9.51 -5.54 -8.69
CA ILE A 82 8.40 -4.63 -8.43
C ILE A 82 8.90 -3.19 -8.49
N ILE A 83 8.24 -2.38 -9.32
CA ILE A 83 8.29 -0.93 -9.29
C ILE A 83 7.22 -0.49 -8.28
N PHE A 84 7.62 0.09 -7.17
CA PHE A 84 6.69 0.58 -6.17
C PHE A 84 6.40 2.07 -6.38
N ILE A 85 5.13 2.46 -6.50
CA ILE A 85 4.71 3.86 -6.64
C ILE A 85 3.94 4.28 -5.38
N SER A 86 4.57 5.12 -4.57
CA SER A 86 3.94 5.80 -3.43
C SER A 86 3.34 7.13 -3.86
N HIS A 87 2.07 7.36 -3.56
CA HIS A 87 1.37 8.60 -3.90
C HIS A 87 0.14 8.80 -3.00
N ARG A 88 -0.34 10.01 -2.91
CA ARG A 88 -1.63 10.32 -2.32
C ARG A 88 -2.76 9.93 -3.27
N SER A 89 -3.92 9.53 -2.76
CA SER A 89 -5.08 9.18 -3.60
C SER A 89 -5.54 10.30 -4.54
N THR A 90 -5.37 11.56 -4.15
CA THR A 90 -5.60 12.75 -4.97
C THR A 90 -4.67 12.82 -6.19
N ASP A 91 -3.48 12.22 -6.11
CA ASP A 91 -2.48 12.22 -7.17
C ASP A 91 -2.53 10.94 -8.04
N LYS A 92 -3.58 10.12 -7.87
CA LYS A 92 -3.77 8.88 -8.61
C LYS A 92 -3.66 9.04 -10.13
N ALA A 93 -4.18 10.15 -10.67
CA ALA A 93 -4.10 10.42 -12.10
C ALA A 93 -2.64 10.44 -12.62
N ILE A 94 -1.70 10.94 -11.82
CA ILE A 94 -0.27 10.97 -12.18
C ILE A 94 0.32 9.55 -12.13
N ALA A 95 -0.04 8.77 -11.13
CA ALA A 95 0.37 7.37 -11.04
C ALA A 95 -0.14 6.57 -12.26
N ASP A 96 -1.41 6.78 -12.67
CA ASP A 96 -1.98 6.14 -13.86
C ASP A 96 -1.26 6.58 -15.16
N MET A 97 -0.85 7.85 -15.27
CA MET A 97 -0.05 8.33 -16.40
C MET A 97 1.31 7.64 -16.48
N LEU A 98 1.97 7.43 -15.33
CA LEU A 98 3.24 6.70 -15.26
C LEU A 98 3.06 5.23 -15.64
N LEU A 99 1.97 4.59 -15.20
CA LEU A 99 1.61 3.22 -15.57
C LEU A 99 1.45 3.07 -17.10
N ASP A 100 0.74 4.02 -17.72
CA ASP A 100 0.55 4.03 -19.17
C ASP A 100 1.87 4.25 -19.91
N PHE A 101 2.71 5.16 -19.43
CA PHE A 101 4.04 5.42 -19.96
C PHE A 101 4.94 4.17 -19.90
N PHE A 102 5.00 3.51 -18.74
CA PHE A 102 5.78 2.28 -18.60
C PHE A 102 5.25 1.17 -19.51
N SER A 103 3.95 0.99 -19.60
CA SER A 103 3.35 0.01 -20.51
C SER A 103 3.63 0.33 -21.98
N GLY A 104 3.52 1.60 -22.38
CA GLY A 104 3.81 2.07 -23.72
C GLY A 104 5.28 1.91 -24.12
N THR A 105 6.18 1.96 -23.12
CA THR A 105 7.63 1.75 -23.31
C THR A 105 8.05 0.28 -23.13
N GLY A 106 7.11 -0.65 -22.99
CA GLY A 106 7.38 -2.10 -22.93
C GLY A 106 7.69 -2.65 -21.55
N ILE A 107 7.50 -1.88 -20.49
CA ILE A 107 7.58 -2.37 -19.11
C ILE A 107 6.23 -2.98 -18.73
N PRO A 108 6.17 -4.27 -18.35
CA PRO A 108 4.92 -4.96 -18.07
C PRO A 108 4.17 -4.33 -16.89
N ARG A 109 2.86 -4.12 -17.04
CA ARG A 109 2.03 -3.49 -16.00
C ARG A 109 2.02 -4.28 -14.68
N GLU A 110 2.14 -5.60 -14.74
CA GLU A 110 2.22 -6.49 -13.60
C GLU A 110 3.50 -6.33 -12.77
N THR A 111 4.49 -5.61 -13.28
CA THR A 111 5.70 -5.25 -12.52
C THR A 111 5.50 -4.00 -11.68
N VAL A 112 4.41 -3.26 -11.87
CA VAL A 112 4.16 -2.02 -11.14
C VAL A 112 3.13 -2.26 -10.03
N PHE A 113 3.50 -1.89 -8.82
CA PHE A 113 2.61 -1.84 -7.66
C PHE A 113 2.33 -0.40 -7.28
N CYS A 114 1.05 -0.06 -7.20
CA CYS A 114 0.58 1.25 -6.82
C CYS A 114 -0.38 1.11 -5.63
N SER A 115 -0.16 1.84 -4.56
CA SER A 115 -0.90 1.69 -3.30
C SER A 115 -2.37 2.09 -3.37
N SER A 116 -2.79 2.85 -4.39
CA SER A 116 -4.17 3.32 -4.58
C SER A 116 -5.00 2.48 -5.56
N LEU A 117 -4.57 1.28 -5.92
CA LEU A 117 -5.39 0.41 -6.75
C LEU A 117 -6.69 0.00 -6.03
N PRO A 118 -7.85 -0.06 -6.75
CA PRO A 118 -9.10 -0.53 -6.16
C PRO A 118 -8.94 -1.92 -5.53
N GLY A 119 -9.40 -2.07 -4.30
CA GLY A 119 -9.21 -3.28 -3.47
C GLY A 119 -8.15 -3.13 -2.38
N ASN A 120 -7.37 -2.06 -2.40
CA ASN A 120 -6.44 -1.68 -1.33
C ASN A 120 -7.08 -0.64 -0.38
N ASP A 121 -8.40 -0.69 -0.18
CA ASP A 121 -9.07 0.14 0.82
C ASP A 121 -8.52 -0.20 2.21
N ILE A 122 -7.66 0.69 2.66
CA ILE A 122 -6.84 0.53 3.85
C ILE A 122 -7.68 0.91 5.06
N ASN A 123 -8.34 -0.07 5.64
CA ASN A 123 -8.72 -0.02 7.03
C ASN A 123 -7.57 -0.59 7.87
N GLU A 124 -6.83 0.31 8.54
CA GLU A 124 -6.05 0.13 9.76
C GLU A 124 -4.76 -0.72 9.77
N LYS A 125 -4.45 -1.48 8.74
CA LYS A 125 -3.12 -2.15 8.65
C LYS A 125 -2.59 -1.97 7.24
N ILE A 126 -1.32 -1.53 7.12
CA ILE A 126 -0.60 -1.65 5.85
C ILE A 126 -0.85 -3.05 5.35
N SER A 127 -1.60 -3.20 4.26
CA SER A 127 -2.01 -4.51 3.77
C SER A 127 -0.78 -5.40 3.59
N GLY A 128 -0.92 -6.71 3.81
CA GLY A 128 0.19 -7.64 3.59
C GLY A 128 0.77 -7.53 2.17
N GLU A 129 -0.01 -7.03 1.22
CA GLU A 129 0.37 -6.79 -0.17
C GLU A 129 1.32 -5.60 -0.30
N VAL A 130 1.03 -4.46 0.37
CA VAL A 130 1.94 -3.29 0.40
C VAL A 130 3.28 -3.66 1.02
N LYS A 131 3.26 -4.36 2.18
CA LYS A 131 4.50 -4.85 2.81
C LYS A 131 5.28 -5.79 1.91
N THR A 132 4.58 -6.65 1.18
CA THR A 132 5.21 -7.60 0.25
C THR A 132 5.78 -6.88 -0.97
N ALA A 133 5.07 -5.88 -1.49
CA ALA A 133 5.52 -5.06 -2.61
C ALA A 133 6.76 -4.25 -2.22
N LEU A 134 6.73 -3.57 -1.07
CA LEU A 134 7.88 -2.82 -0.54
C LEU A 134 9.12 -3.70 -0.34
N LYS A 135 8.96 -4.92 0.21
CA LYS A 135 10.09 -5.85 0.40
C LYS A 135 10.68 -6.38 -0.90
N LYS A 136 9.96 -6.30 -2.01
CA LYS A 136 10.34 -6.83 -3.32
C LYS A 136 10.59 -5.75 -4.35
N SER A 137 10.41 -4.49 -3.96
CA SER A 137 10.67 -3.38 -4.85
C SER A 137 12.16 -3.36 -5.23
N VAL A 138 12.38 -3.13 -6.51
CA VAL A 138 13.72 -2.95 -7.10
C VAL A 138 13.95 -1.50 -7.51
N VAL A 139 12.89 -0.72 -7.55
CA VAL A 139 12.89 0.73 -7.71
C VAL A 139 11.63 1.30 -7.07
N ASN A 140 11.78 2.43 -6.41
CA ASN A 140 10.72 3.14 -5.72
C ASN A 140 10.49 4.50 -6.36
N ILE A 141 9.25 4.85 -6.61
CA ILE A 141 8.83 6.17 -7.10
C ILE A 141 7.93 6.80 -6.04
N ALA A 142 8.20 8.03 -5.66
CA ALA A 142 7.35 8.80 -4.77
C ALA A 142 6.81 10.04 -5.51
N ILE A 143 5.49 10.18 -5.64
CA ILE A 143 4.84 11.34 -6.23
C ILE A 143 4.59 12.34 -5.11
N LEU A 144 5.40 13.39 -5.10
CA LEU A 144 5.42 14.38 -4.03
C LEU A 144 4.51 15.56 -4.38
N SER A 145 3.47 15.74 -3.58
CA SER A 145 2.54 16.86 -3.58
C SER A 145 2.39 17.43 -2.16
N THR A 146 1.71 18.55 -2.00
CA THR A 146 1.33 19.04 -0.68
C THR A 146 0.52 17.99 0.09
N ASP A 147 -0.44 17.34 -0.58
CA ASP A 147 -1.27 16.28 0.01
C ASP A 147 -0.47 15.04 0.41
N TYR A 148 0.60 14.70 -0.34
CA TYR A 148 1.52 13.62 0.03
C TYR A 148 2.14 13.87 1.40
N TYR A 149 2.66 15.09 1.61
CA TYR A 149 3.29 15.46 2.87
C TYR A 149 2.31 15.61 4.03
N GLN A 150 1.04 15.88 3.77
CA GLN A 150 -0.02 15.90 4.79
C GLN A 150 -0.51 14.49 5.18
N SER A 151 -0.12 13.46 4.45
CA SER A 151 -0.54 12.09 4.69
C SER A 151 0.46 11.34 5.58
N ALA A 152 0.07 11.05 6.81
CA ALA A 152 0.86 10.21 7.70
C ALA A 152 1.19 8.83 7.07
N TYR A 153 0.30 8.29 6.25
CA TYR A 153 0.52 7.05 5.53
C TYR A 153 1.65 7.18 4.51
N CYS A 154 1.61 8.21 3.65
CA CYS A 154 2.66 8.46 2.66
C CYS A 154 4.01 8.74 3.32
N LEU A 155 4.03 9.46 4.45
CA LEU A 155 5.26 9.70 5.21
C LEU A 155 5.84 8.43 5.82
N ASN A 156 5.00 7.50 6.27
CA ASN A 156 5.46 6.18 6.74
C ASN A 156 6.03 5.35 5.58
N GLU A 157 5.40 5.36 4.40
CA GLU A 157 5.98 4.73 3.20
C GLU A 157 7.32 5.37 2.86
N ALA A 158 7.40 6.70 2.82
CA ALA A 158 8.66 7.44 2.56
C ALA A 158 9.80 7.00 3.47
N GLY A 159 9.51 6.76 4.77
CA GLY A 159 10.49 6.22 5.71
C GLY A 159 10.99 4.82 5.34
N ILE A 160 10.11 3.96 4.82
CA ILE A 160 10.49 2.62 4.36
C ILE A 160 11.31 2.71 3.07
N LEU A 161 10.92 3.57 2.12
CA LEU A 161 11.65 3.79 0.88
C LEU A 161 13.08 4.29 1.16
N TRP A 162 13.22 5.22 2.09
CA TRP A 162 14.52 5.75 2.53
C TRP A 162 15.39 4.68 3.20
N TYR A 163 14.80 3.80 3.98
CA TYR A 163 15.53 2.74 4.71
C TYR A 163 16.09 1.65 3.78
N GLN A 164 15.63 1.56 2.55
CA GLN A 164 16.08 0.57 1.57
C GLN A 164 17.31 1.09 0.80
N ASP A 165 18.49 1.05 1.41
CA ASP A 165 19.74 1.64 0.87
C ASP A 165 20.10 1.16 -0.54
N ASP A 166 19.76 -0.09 -0.90
CA ASP A 166 20.12 -0.69 -2.19
C ASP A 166 19.05 -0.48 -3.28
N VAL A 167 17.93 0.18 -2.96
CA VAL A 167 16.80 0.37 -3.90
C VAL A 167 16.73 1.84 -4.32
N PRO A 168 16.91 2.15 -5.62
CA PRO A 168 16.79 3.51 -6.11
C PRO A 168 15.44 4.14 -5.75
N VAL A 169 15.46 5.37 -5.25
CA VAL A 169 14.27 6.19 -4.99
C VAL A 169 14.25 7.36 -5.96
N ILE A 170 13.12 7.51 -6.67
CA ILE A 170 12.87 8.57 -7.64
C ILE A 170 11.75 9.47 -7.12
N PRO A 171 12.04 10.59 -6.47
CA PRO A 171 11.02 11.55 -6.08
C PRO A 171 10.59 12.38 -7.31
N ILE A 172 9.32 12.27 -7.67
CA ILE A 172 8.67 13.06 -8.73
C ILE A 172 7.85 14.15 -8.05
N ALA A 173 8.26 15.39 -8.23
CA ALA A 173 7.64 16.52 -7.56
C ALA A 173 6.62 17.23 -8.45
N LEU A 174 5.45 17.56 -7.88
CA LEU A 174 4.49 18.48 -8.47
C LEU A 174 5.03 19.92 -8.41
N PRO A 175 4.46 20.87 -9.17
CA PRO A 175 5.00 22.22 -9.29
C PRO A 175 5.18 22.96 -7.94
N GLU A 176 4.30 22.71 -6.98
CA GLU A 176 4.33 23.31 -5.64
C GLU A 176 5.46 22.79 -4.75
N ILE A 177 6.05 21.62 -5.09
CA ILE A 177 7.13 21.03 -4.29
C ILE A 177 8.50 21.39 -4.86
N ASN A 178 9.37 21.87 -3.99
CA ASN A 178 10.75 22.23 -4.30
C ASN A 178 11.68 21.87 -3.11
N SER A 179 12.98 22.04 -3.26
CA SER A 179 13.96 21.68 -2.24
C SER A 179 13.80 22.43 -0.92
N SER A 180 13.11 23.56 -0.88
CA SER A 180 12.95 24.36 0.34
C SER A 180 11.75 23.92 1.18
N ASN A 181 10.77 23.25 0.58
CA ASN A 181 9.56 22.77 1.28
C ASN A 181 9.44 21.26 1.35
N MET A 182 10.49 20.51 0.97
CA MET A 182 10.59 19.09 1.26
C MET A 182 10.95 18.86 2.72
N TYR A 183 10.35 17.84 3.32
CA TYR A 183 10.68 17.43 4.68
C TYR A 183 10.54 15.92 4.89
N GLY A 184 10.93 15.44 6.08
CA GLY A 184 10.93 14.02 6.38
C GLY A 184 12.09 13.28 5.70
N PHE A 185 11.90 11.99 5.46
CA PHE A 185 12.94 11.11 4.92
C PHE A 185 13.24 11.36 3.44
N LEU A 186 12.24 11.78 2.64
CA LEU A 186 12.44 12.22 1.26
C LEU A 186 12.68 13.73 1.24
N SER A 187 13.78 14.16 1.84
CA SER A 187 14.23 15.54 1.88
C SER A 187 15.15 15.87 0.71
N ASN A 188 15.85 16.99 0.77
CA ASN A 188 16.75 17.50 -0.25
C ASN A 188 18.01 16.66 -0.53
N GLU A 189 18.18 15.51 0.09
CA GLU A 189 19.23 14.52 -0.28
C GLU A 189 18.94 13.90 -1.65
N TYR A 190 17.66 13.86 -2.06
CA TYR A 190 17.25 13.29 -3.35
C TYR A 190 17.08 14.38 -4.40
N LYS A 191 17.56 14.12 -5.61
CA LYS A 191 17.31 14.99 -6.75
C LYS A 191 15.87 14.84 -7.21
N LEU A 192 15.07 15.91 -7.06
CA LEU A 192 13.72 15.97 -7.57
C LEU A 192 13.67 15.77 -9.08
N ARG A 193 12.67 15.03 -9.54
CA ARG A 193 12.34 14.84 -10.96
C ARG A 193 11.01 15.49 -11.28
N ARG A 194 10.84 15.89 -12.55
CA ARG A 194 9.67 16.58 -13.04
C ARG A 194 9.12 15.91 -14.30
N LEU A 195 7.79 15.80 -14.39
CA LEU A 195 7.14 15.21 -15.58
C LEU A 195 6.93 16.20 -16.73
N ASP A 196 7.29 17.47 -16.55
CA ASP A 196 7.39 18.49 -17.59
C ASP A 196 8.82 18.66 -18.15
N SER A 197 9.79 17.95 -17.60
CA SER A 197 11.21 18.01 -17.99
C SER A 197 11.52 17.03 -19.11
N ASP A 198 12.19 17.51 -20.17
CA ASP A 198 12.63 16.70 -21.30
C ASP A 198 13.78 15.75 -20.95
N THR A 199 14.46 15.97 -19.83
CA THR A 199 15.57 15.15 -19.35
C THR A 199 15.18 14.17 -18.24
N ASP A 200 14.18 14.53 -17.43
CA ASP A 200 13.81 13.70 -16.27
C ASP A 200 12.96 12.49 -16.66
N ILE A 201 12.07 12.62 -17.67
CA ILE A 201 11.26 11.48 -18.12
C ILE A 201 12.14 10.37 -18.71
N PRO A 202 13.09 10.63 -19.62
CA PRO A 202 14.03 9.62 -20.07
C PRO A 202 14.86 9.01 -18.94
N TYR A 203 15.32 9.83 -18.00
CA TYR A 203 16.05 9.34 -16.83
C TYR A 203 15.21 8.36 -15.99
N ILE A 204 13.94 8.70 -15.72
CA ILE A 204 13.02 7.80 -15.00
C ILE A 204 12.89 6.47 -15.74
N TYR A 205 12.72 6.53 -17.07
CA TYR A 205 12.67 5.32 -17.91
C TYR A 205 13.95 4.48 -17.79
N ASP A 206 15.12 5.10 -17.90
CA ASP A 206 16.40 4.38 -17.87
C ASP A 206 16.57 3.66 -16.52
N VAL A 207 16.39 4.34 -15.40
CA VAL A 207 16.50 3.74 -14.07
C VAL A 207 15.50 2.61 -13.87
N VAL A 208 14.25 2.82 -14.28
CA VAL A 208 13.19 1.82 -14.10
C VAL A 208 13.43 0.61 -15.00
N SER A 209 13.76 0.82 -16.27
CA SER A 209 13.98 -0.28 -17.24
C SER A 209 15.20 -1.14 -16.86
N GLU A 210 16.27 -0.52 -16.33
CA GLU A 210 17.43 -1.21 -15.81
C GLU A 210 17.07 -2.04 -14.57
N ALA A 211 16.38 -1.45 -13.61
CA ALA A 211 16.00 -2.11 -12.37
C ALA A 211 15.12 -3.36 -12.59
N VAL A 212 14.20 -3.31 -13.56
CA VAL A 212 13.34 -4.46 -13.89
C VAL A 212 13.93 -5.35 -14.99
N SER A 213 15.13 -5.06 -15.47
CA SER A 213 15.79 -5.77 -16.59
C SER A 213 14.88 -5.85 -17.82
N ALA A 214 14.17 -4.76 -18.12
CA ALA A 214 13.28 -4.68 -19.28
C ALA A 214 14.07 -4.77 -20.60
N PRO A 215 13.49 -5.35 -21.67
CA PRO A 215 14.10 -5.30 -22.99
C PRO A 215 14.28 -3.85 -23.46
N ARG A 216 15.40 -3.58 -24.11
CA ARG A 216 15.66 -2.23 -24.65
C ARG A 216 14.59 -1.83 -25.67
N THR A 217 13.92 -0.73 -25.40
CA THR A 217 12.91 -0.15 -26.28
C THR A 217 13.56 0.85 -27.25
N LYS A 218 13.00 0.95 -28.45
CA LYS A 218 13.51 1.90 -29.48
C LYS A 218 13.33 3.33 -28.97
N VAL A 219 14.36 4.17 -29.17
CA VAL A 219 14.36 5.59 -28.76
C VAL A 219 13.12 6.33 -29.26
N GLY A 220 12.67 6.09 -30.50
CA GLY A 220 11.47 6.74 -31.05
C GLY A 220 10.18 6.42 -30.26
N ILE A 221 10.06 5.22 -29.69
CA ILE A 221 8.91 4.85 -28.83
C ILE A 221 9.02 5.61 -27.49
N ILE A 222 10.19 5.65 -26.89
CA ILE A 222 10.43 6.37 -25.64
C ILE A 222 10.11 7.85 -25.83
N THR A 223 10.60 8.47 -26.91
CA THR A 223 10.32 9.88 -27.22
C THR A 223 8.82 10.13 -27.42
N HIS A 224 8.13 9.25 -28.14
CA HIS A 224 6.69 9.37 -28.36
C HIS A 224 5.89 9.27 -27.06
N GLU A 225 6.15 8.25 -26.25
CA GLU A 225 5.46 8.06 -24.96
C GLU A 225 5.81 9.14 -23.94
N SER A 226 7.05 9.66 -23.96
CA SER A 226 7.45 10.81 -23.14
C SER A 226 6.68 12.07 -23.51
N ALA A 227 6.51 12.37 -24.81
CA ALA A 227 5.72 13.51 -25.27
C ALA A 227 4.23 13.38 -24.86
N LYS A 228 3.68 12.17 -24.97
CA LYS A 228 2.31 11.86 -24.56
C LYS A 228 2.13 12.02 -23.04
N LEU A 229 3.05 11.51 -22.22
CA LEU A 229 3.05 11.68 -20.77
C LEU A 229 3.09 13.18 -20.41
N LYS A 230 4.00 13.93 -21.01
CA LYS A 230 4.17 15.36 -20.78
C LYS A 230 2.93 16.16 -21.14
N GLY A 231 2.27 15.84 -22.26
CA GLY A 231 1.02 16.49 -22.68
C GLY A 231 -0.11 16.23 -21.69
N ARG A 232 -0.32 14.97 -21.28
CA ARG A 232 -1.34 14.62 -20.29
C ARG A 232 -1.09 15.25 -18.93
N TYR A 233 0.17 15.33 -18.53
CA TYR A 233 0.54 15.98 -17.27
C TYR A 233 0.25 17.49 -17.31
N ALA A 234 0.55 18.17 -18.42
CA ALA A 234 0.22 19.58 -18.59
C ALA A 234 -1.29 19.84 -18.54
N ASP A 235 -2.11 18.96 -19.14
CA ASP A 235 -3.57 19.08 -19.08
C ASP A 235 -4.12 18.80 -17.67
N PHE A 236 -3.53 17.85 -16.94
CA PHE A 236 -3.85 17.61 -15.54
C PHE A 236 -3.58 18.84 -14.67
N LEU A 237 -2.43 19.51 -14.83
CA LEU A 237 -2.09 20.71 -14.06
C LEU A 237 -3.08 21.84 -14.33
N LYS A 238 -3.47 22.09 -15.58
CA LYS A 238 -4.49 23.08 -15.93
C LYS A 238 -5.83 22.81 -15.25
N THR A 239 -6.25 21.53 -15.23
CA THR A 239 -7.51 21.13 -14.60
C THR A 239 -7.45 21.34 -13.08
N ARG A 240 -6.30 21.01 -12.47
CA ARG A 240 -6.08 21.18 -11.02
C ARG A 240 -6.08 22.67 -10.64
N GLU A 241 -5.42 23.53 -11.40
CA GLU A 241 -5.43 24.99 -11.20
C GLU A 241 -6.86 25.56 -11.32
N SER A 242 -7.65 25.06 -12.26
CA SER A 242 -9.04 25.52 -12.43
C SER A 242 -9.95 25.11 -11.27
N GLN A 243 -9.68 23.96 -10.63
CA GLN A 243 -10.45 23.49 -9.47
C GLN A 243 -10.09 24.23 -8.17
N THR A 244 -8.85 24.68 -8.03
CA THR A 244 -8.43 25.49 -6.88
C THR A 244 -8.92 26.94 -6.98
N PHE A 245 -9.42 27.37 -8.13
CA PHE A 245 -9.86 28.74 -8.37
C PHE A 245 -11.40 28.92 -8.42
N GLU A 246 -12.19 27.97 -7.93
CA GLU A 246 -13.61 28.23 -7.72
C GLU A 246 -13.83 28.98 -6.39
N PRO A 247 -14.10 30.30 -6.43
CA PRO A 247 -14.44 31.04 -5.23
C PRO A 247 -15.77 30.50 -4.70
N SER A 248 -15.77 29.97 -3.48
CA SER A 248 -17.02 29.61 -2.83
C SER A 248 -17.79 30.89 -2.48
N VAL A 249 -18.88 31.14 -3.19
CA VAL A 249 -19.78 32.27 -2.93
C VAL A 249 -20.89 31.78 -1.99
N MET A 250 -20.87 32.20 -0.74
CA MET A 250 -22.00 32.04 0.17
C MET A 250 -22.88 33.31 0.16
N LEU A 251 -24.10 33.16 -0.31
CA LEU A 251 -25.13 34.20 -0.24
C LEU A 251 -25.90 34.04 1.07
N SER A 252 -25.70 34.93 2.02
CA SER A 252 -26.63 35.12 3.13
C SER A 252 -27.48 36.38 2.87
N SER A 253 -28.65 36.48 3.49
CA SER A 253 -29.67 37.50 3.19
C SER A 253 -29.20 38.94 3.29
N ASP A 254 -28.06 39.22 3.96
CA ASP A 254 -27.55 40.55 4.20
C ASP A 254 -26.05 40.73 3.89
N ARG A 255 -25.41 39.70 3.28
CA ARG A 255 -23.94 39.72 3.18
C ARG A 255 -23.42 38.75 2.11
N LEU A 256 -22.54 39.28 1.25
CA LEU A 256 -21.79 38.44 0.30
C LEU A 256 -20.42 38.15 0.88
N GLU A 257 -20.13 36.88 1.12
CA GLU A 257 -18.79 36.43 1.53
C GLU A 257 -18.16 35.65 0.37
N ILE A 258 -17.01 36.14 -0.10
CA ILE A 258 -16.18 35.45 -1.08
C ILE A 258 -14.94 34.95 -0.32
N THR A 259 -14.77 33.62 -0.24
CA THR A 259 -13.60 33.02 0.38
C THR A 259 -12.73 32.38 -0.71
N THR A 260 -11.46 32.80 -0.77
CA THR A 260 -10.40 32.12 -1.48
C THR A 260 -9.47 31.49 -0.45
N ASP A 261 -8.61 30.55 -0.84
CA ASP A 261 -7.74 29.84 0.11
C ASP A 261 -6.82 30.77 0.92
N ASP A 262 -6.58 32.02 0.45
CA ASP A 262 -5.68 32.96 1.10
C ASP A 262 -6.38 34.24 1.62
N GLU A 263 -7.58 34.59 1.17
CA GLU A 263 -8.25 35.85 1.57
C GLU A 263 -9.76 35.67 1.71
N ARG A 264 -10.31 36.30 2.75
CA ARG A 264 -11.74 36.41 2.99
C ARG A 264 -12.19 37.85 2.67
N ILE A 265 -12.95 38.03 1.61
CA ILE A 265 -13.52 39.30 1.23
C ILE A 265 -15.00 39.32 1.64
N VAL A 266 -15.38 40.33 2.43
CA VAL A 266 -16.75 40.54 2.89
C VAL A 266 -17.25 41.85 2.30
N LEU A 267 -18.32 41.76 1.52
CA LEU A 267 -19.04 42.92 0.99
C LEU A 267 -20.33 43.11 1.77
N TYR A 268 -20.55 44.32 2.29
CA TYR A 268 -21.75 44.71 3.03
C TYR A 268 -22.78 45.38 2.14
#